data_4140fb56e4e7fe936aa014734e6e37f7
#
_entry.id   4140fb56e4e7fe936aa014734e6e37f7
#
_cell.length_a   1.000
_cell.length_b   1.000
_cell.length_c   1.000
_cell.angle_alpha   90.00
_cell.angle_beta   90.00
_cell.angle_gamma   90.00
#
_symmetry.space_group_name_H-M   'P 1'
#
loop_
_entity.id
_entity.type
_entity.pdbx_description
1 polymer ?
#
loop_
_entity_poly.entity_id
_entity_poly.type
_entity_poly.pdbx_seq_one_letter_code
_entity_poly.pdbx_strand_id
1 'polypeptide(L)'
;MRLIFAEHAWEDYLFWQQTAPRVTRRIHELIRDTKRHPFEGIGKPEPLRHALAGYWSRRITEEHRMVYKPVDGDLWIAQLRYHY
;
A
#
# COMPACT_ATOMS: atom_id res chain seq x y z
N MET A 1 -7.45 13.30 3.25
CA MET A 1 -7.27 11.90 3.66
C MET A 1 -5.96 11.78 4.41
N ARG A 2 -6.02 11.41 5.68
CA ARG A 2 -4.81 11.20 6.48
C ARG A 2 -4.19 9.86 6.14
N LEU A 3 -2.87 9.79 6.22
CA LEU A 3 -2.12 8.57 5.93
C LEU A 3 -1.70 7.93 7.25
N ILE A 4 -2.16 6.72 7.49
CA ILE A 4 -1.91 6.01 8.73
C ILE A 4 -1.22 4.69 8.42
N PHE A 5 -0.04 4.47 9.01
CA PHE A 5 0.72 3.24 8.82
C PHE A 5 0.55 2.32 10.01
N ALA A 6 0.25 1.05 9.76
CA ALA A 6 0.45 0.02 10.77
C ALA A 6 1.95 -0.05 11.06
N GLU A 7 2.32 -0.45 12.24
CA GLU A 7 3.72 -0.54 12.63
C GLU A 7 4.53 -1.39 11.65
N HIS A 8 4.00 -2.52 11.25
CA HIS A 8 4.65 -3.41 10.28
C HIS A 8 4.87 -2.70 8.93
N ALA A 9 3.90 -1.95 8.46
CA ALA A 9 4.02 -1.22 7.21
C ALA A 9 5.07 -0.12 7.29
N TRP A 10 5.18 0.52 8.44
CA TRP A 10 6.20 1.55 8.67
C TRP A 10 7.61 0.94 8.61
N GLU A 11 7.78 -0.24 9.21
CA GLU A 11 9.04 -0.97 9.14
C GLU A 11 9.38 -1.36 7.70
N ASP A 12 8.38 -1.80 6.93
CA ASP A 12 8.58 -2.11 5.52
C ASP A 12 9.03 -0.88 4.74
N TYR A 13 8.39 0.26 5.02
CA TYR A 13 8.74 1.52 4.37
C TYR A 13 10.19 1.91 4.64
N LEU A 14 10.61 1.83 5.90
CA LEU A 14 11.99 2.14 6.29
C LEU A 14 12.98 1.19 5.63
N PHE A 15 12.64 -0.09 5.51
CA PHE A 15 13.46 -1.07 4.80
C PHE A 15 13.71 -0.62 3.36
N TRP A 16 12.64 -0.25 2.64
CA TRP A 16 12.78 0.19 1.25
C TRP A 16 13.56 1.49 1.13
N GLN A 17 13.36 2.40 2.07
CA GLN A 17 14.06 3.67 2.08
C GLN A 17 15.58 3.47 2.17
N GLN A 18 16.00 2.46 2.91
CA GLN A 18 17.42 2.16 3.11
C GLN A 18 18.02 1.29 2.02
N THR A 19 17.22 0.45 1.38
CA THR A 19 17.73 -0.58 0.48
C THR A 19 17.41 -0.36 -1.00
N ALA A 20 16.33 0.33 -1.31
CA ALA A 20 15.88 0.45 -2.70
C ALA A 20 15.11 1.75 -2.94
N PRO A 21 15.81 2.86 -3.18
CA PRO A 21 15.15 4.15 -3.43
C PRO A 21 14.11 4.12 -4.53
N ARG A 22 14.31 3.29 -5.55
CA ARG A 22 13.36 3.15 -6.66
C ARG A 22 12.03 2.58 -6.17
N VAL A 23 12.07 1.60 -5.26
CA VAL A 23 10.87 1.01 -4.68
C VAL A 23 10.16 2.05 -3.81
N THR A 24 10.90 2.81 -3.04
CA THR A 24 10.34 3.89 -2.23
C THR A 24 9.58 4.89 -3.09
N ARG A 25 10.15 5.30 -4.21
CA ARG A 25 9.48 6.22 -5.14
C ARG A 25 8.19 5.62 -5.69
N ARG A 26 8.22 4.33 -6.01
CA ARG A 26 7.02 3.62 -6.49
C ARG A 26 5.93 3.62 -5.42
N ILE A 27 6.30 3.37 -4.17
CA ILE A 27 5.36 3.42 -3.04
C ILE A 27 4.73 4.81 -2.94
N HIS A 28 5.52 5.87 -3.08
CA HIS A 28 5.00 7.24 -3.04
C HIS A 28 3.99 7.48 -4.14
N GLU A 29 4.25 7.00 -5.35
CA GLU A 29 3.32 7.12 -6.47
C GLU A 29 2.01 6.38 -6.17
N LEU A 30 2.11 5.17 -5.65
CA LEU A 30 0.93 4.36 -5.31
C LEU A 30 0.08 5.03 -4.24
N ILE A 31 0.71 5.54 -3.19
CA ILE A 31 0.00 6.23 -2.12
C ILE A 31 -0.71 7.47 -2.67
N ARG A 32 -0.02 8.25 -3.47
CA ARG A 32 -0.57 9.46 -4.05
C ARG A 32 -1.79 9.15 -4.92
N ASP A 33 -1.68 8.14 -5.78
CA ASP A 33 -2.77 7.73 -6.65
C ASP A 33 -3.94 7.16 -5.85
N THR A 34 -3.65 6.36 -4.84
CA THR A 34 -4.66 5.75 -3.97
C THR A 34 -5.46 6.82 -3.21
N LYS A 35 -4.81 7.88 -2.77
CA LYS A 35 -5.51 8.98 -2.08
C LYS A 35 -6.50 9.66 -3.00
N ARG A 36 -6.24 9.70 -4.30
CA ARG A 36 -7.16 10.28 -5.29
C ARG A 36 -8.26 9.29 -5.67
N HIS A 37 -7.88 8.05 -5.90
CA HIS A 37 -8.75 7.00 -6.42
C HIS A 37 -8.50 5.69 -5.67
N PRO A 38 -9.16 5.48 -4.52
CA PRO A 38 -8.86 4.32 -3.67
C PRO A 38 -9.09 2.96 -4.33
N PHE A 39 -9.95 2.89 -5.33
CA PHE A 39 -10.38 1.60 -5.89
C PHE A 39 -10.03 1.40 -7.35
N GLU A 40 -9.33 2.35 -7.95
CA GLU A 40 -8.90 2.24 -9.34
C GLU A 40 -7.58 2.99 -9.54
N GLY A 41 -6.91 2.76 -10.66
CA GLY A 41 -5.68 3.46 -10.97
C GLY A 41 -4.48 2.54 -11.11
N ILE A 42 -3.30 3.05 -10.79
CA ILE A 42 -2.04 2.33 -11.04
C ILE A 42 -1.83 1.18 -10.06
N GLY A 43 -1.03 0.20 -10.46
CA GLY A 43 -0.68 -0.92 -9.61
C GLY A 43 -1.74 -2.01 -9.51
N LYS A 44 -2.73 -2.03 -10.40
CA LYS A 44 -3.79 -3.04 -10.44
C LYS A 44 -4.50 -3.21 -9.09
N PRO A 45 -5.20 -2.19 -8.61
CA PRO A 45 -5.91 -2.33 -7.34
C PRO A 45 -6.93 -3.45 -7.37
N GLU A 46 -6.88 -4.31 -6.34
CA GLU A 46 -7.76 -5.47 -6.20
C GLU A 46 -8.28 -5.58 -4.77
N PRO A 47 -9.57 -5.87 -4.59
CA PRO A 47 -10.10 -6.16 -3.26
C PRO A 47 -9.62 -7.53 -2.80
N LEU A 48 -9.29 -7.64 -1.52
CA LEU A 48 -8.86 -8.89 -0.93
C LEU A 48 -10.05 -9.63 -0.31
N ARG A 49 -9.84 -10.92 -0.02
CA ARG A 49 -10.93 -11.81 0.42
C ARG A 49 -10.60 -12.46 1.75
N HIS A 50 -11.58 -13.19 2.29
CA HIS A 50 -11.44 -13.99 3.51
C HIS A 50 -10.98 -13.14 4.69
N ALA A 51 -9.91 -13.51 5.34
CA ALA A 51 -9.40 -12.80 6.51
C ALA A 51 -9.02 -11.35 6.24
N LEU A 52 -8.74 -11.01 4.98
CA LEU A 52 -8.37 -9.66 4.58
C LEU A 52 -9.50 -8.90 3.88
N ALA A 53 -10.75 -9.39 4.02
CA ALA A 53 -11.90 -8.71 3.43
C ALA A 53 -11.97 -7.25 3.93
N GLY A 54 -12.21 -6.33 3.01
CA GLY A 54 -12.20 -4.90 3.32
C GLY A 54 -10.90 -4.20 2.99
N TYR A 55 -9.81 -4.95 2.88
CA TYR A 55 -8.53 -4.45 2.42
C TYR A 55 -8.42 -4.57 0.91
N TRP A 56 -7.52 -3.79 0.34
CA TRP A 56 -7.19 -3.78 -1.08
C TRP A 56 -5.68 -3.93 -1.23
N SER A 57 -5.23 -4.34 -2.41
CA SER A 57 -3.80 -4.37 -2.71
C SER A 57 -3.50 -3.68 -4.02
N ARG A 58 -2.30 -3.13 -4.11
CA ARG A 58 -1.72 -2.63 -5.36
C ARG A 58 -0.30 -3.17 -5.50
N ARG A 59 0.12 -3.42 -6.71
CA ARG A 59 1.46 -3.94 -6.98
C ARG A 59 2.51 -2.85 -6.83
N ILE A 60 3.49 -3.12 -5.98
CA ILE A 60 4.70 -2.30 -5.87
C ILE A 60 5.69 -2.78 -6.92
N THR A 61 5.99 -4.09 -6.87
CA THR A 61 6.80 -4.82 -7.85
C THR A 61 6.10 -6.13 -8.15
N GLU A 62 6.72 -7.01 -8.93
CA GLU A 62 6.20 -8.35 -9.19
C GLU A 62 5.96 -9.13 -7.90
N GLU A 63 6.89 -9.01 -6.94
CA GLU A 63 6.83 -9.76 -5.69
C GLU A 63 6.13 -9.05 -4.54
N HIS A 64 6.06 -7.73 -4.57
CA HIS A 64 5.66 -6.95 -3.41
C HIS A 64 4.37 -6.19 -3.64
N ARG A 65 3.55 -6.12 -2.60
CA ARG A 65 2.24 -5.47 -2.64
C ARG A 65 2.10 -4.44 -1.54
N MET A 66 1.39 -3.38 -1.86
CA MET A 66 0.87 -2.44 -0.88
C MET A 66 -0.53 -2.90 -0.50
N VAL A 67 -0.71 -3.26 0.76
CA VAL A 67 -2.03 -3.63 1.29
C VAL A 67 -2.56 -2.44 2.06
N TYR A 68 -3.77 -2.02 1.75
CA TYR A 68 -4.33 -0.80 2.31
C TYR A 68 -5.84 -0.90 2.48
N LYS A 69 -6.39 0.05 3.23
CA LYS A 69 -7.82 0.14 3.47
C LYS A 69 -8.22 1.60 3.67
N PRO A 70 -9.14 2.13 2.85
CA PRO A 70 -9.75 3.44 3.14
C PRO A 70 -10.70 3.29 4.31
N VAL A 71 -10.58 4.12 5.33
CA VAL A 71 -11.44 4.08 6.52
C VAL A 71 -11.78 5.50 6.94
N ASP A 72 -13.04 5.86 6.86
CA ASP A 72 -13.55 7.16 7.35
C ASP A 72 -12.72 8.37 6.88
N GLY A 73 -12.40 8.39 5.59
CA GLY A 73 -11.63 9.49 5.01
C GLY A 73 -10.12 9.40 5.23
N ASP A 74 -9.65 8.34 5.87
CA ASP A 74 -8.22 8.09 6.05
C ASP A 74 -7.78 6.94 5.16
N LEU A 75 -6.49 6.88 4.89
CA LEU A 75 -5.88 5.77 4.18
C LEU A 75 -4.95 5.01 5.12
N TRP A 76 -5.34 3.79 5.43
CA TRP A 76 -4.56 2.89 6.28
C TRP A 76 -3.67 2.01 5.43
N ILE A 77 -2.37 2.03 5.71
CA ILE A 77 -1.38 1.18 5.04
C ILE A 77 -1.01 0.05 5.98
N ALA A 78 -1.34 -1.19 5.58
CA ALA A 78 -1.12 -2.36 6.41
C ALA A 78 0.20 -3.07 6.10
N GLN A 79 0.66 -3.00 4.86
CA GLN A 79 1.83 -3.76 4.42
C GLN A 79 2.41 -3.13 3.16
N LEU A 80 3.74 -3.16 3.05
CA LEU A 80 4.45 -2.63 1.88
C LEU A 80 5.52 -3.59 1.36
N ARG A 81 5.47 -4.85 1.77
CA ARG A 81 6.49 -5.83 1.41
C ARG A 81 5.86 -7.22 1.35
N TYR A 82 6.36 -8.05 0.42
CA TYR A 82 5.86 -9.40 0.17
C TYR A 82 4.41 -9.44 -0.34
N HIS A 83 3.91 -10.65 -0.47
CA HIS A 83 2.51 -10.94 -0.76
C HIS A 83 1.71 -11.04 0.55
N TYR A 84 0.44 -11.04 0.41
CA TYR A 84 -0.50 -11.26 1.50
C TYR A 84 -0.95 -12.71 1.52
#